data_028591e6de77e445a0843cc3347674e7
#
_entry.id   028591e6de77e445a0843cc3347674e7
#
_cell.length_a   1.000
_cell.length_b   1.000
_cell.length_c   1.000
_cell.angle_alpha   90.00
_cell.angle_beta   90.00
_cell.angle_gamma   90.00
#
_symmetry.space_group_name_H-M   'P 1'
#
loop_
_entity.id
_entity.type
_entity.pdbx_description
1 polymer ?
#
loop_
_entity_poly.entity_id
_entity_poly.type
_entity_poly.pdbx_seq_one_letter_code
_entity_poly.pdbx_strand_id
1 'polypeptide(L)'
;MKQLFVPGRLCLFGEHSDWAGHYRTMNADIVAGAAIVTGIEQGIYAEIEKSPVFKLTSDAPEMEGLWHDFSCRMQEQDLKHVARSGSFFCYCAGVASYMLEWYNVGGVHIHIKKMTLPIKSGLSSSAAICVLVARA
;
A
#
# COMPACT_ATOMS: atom_id res chain seq x y z
N MET A 1 -18.12 -10.58 4.01
CA MET A 1 -17.10 -9.69 4.63
C MET A 1 -15.93 -10.53 5.07
N LYS A 2 -14.72 -10.18 4.71
CA LYS A 2 -13.48 -10.91 5.04
C LYS A 2 -12.58 -9.96 5.84
N GLN A 3 -11.97 -10.45 6.90
CA GLN A 3 -11.01 -9.67 7.68
C GLN A 3 -9.61 -9.87 7.15
N LEU A 4 -8.83 -8.79 7.13
CA LEU A 4 -7.45 -8.77 6.67
C LEU A 4 -6.58 -7.97 7.61
N PHE A 5 -5.44 -8.54 7.97
CA PHE A 5 -4.38 -7.86 8.70
C PHE A 5 -3.13 -7.74 7.82
N VAL A 6 -2.56 -6.55 7.78
CA VAL A 6 -1.29 -6.28 7.10
C VAL A 6 -0.32 -5.67 8.11
N PRO A 7 0.77 -6.38 8.45
CA PRO A 7 1.78 -5.86 9.38
C PRO A 7 2.58 -4.72 8.76
N GLY A 8 3.12 -3.88 9.63
CA GLY A 8 4.21 -2.98 9.26
C GLY A 8 5.50 -3.75 9.01
N ARG A 9 6.48 -3.07 8.43
CA ARG A 9 7.81 -3.60 8.16
C ARG A 9 8.86 -2.80 8.93
N LEU A 10 9.75 -3.49 9.61
CA LEU A 10 10.96 -2.94 10.20
C LEU A 10 12.18 -3.49 9.44
N CYS A 11 13.03 -2.61 8.95
CA CYS A 11 14.34 -2.98 8.43
C CYS A 11 15.34 -2.94 9.57
N LEU A 12 15.93 -4.09 9.88
CA LEU A 12 16.91 -4.23 10.96
C LEU A 12 18.30 -3.79 10.49
N PHE A 13 18.65 -4.13 9.25
CA PHE A 13 19.93 -3.80 8.64
C PHE A 13 19.78 -3.63 7.13
N GLY A 14 20.60 -2.77 6.53
CA GLY A 14 20.70 -2.62 5.09
C GLY A 14 19.63 -1.73 4.46
N GLU A 15 18.98 -0.82 5.21
CA GLU A 15 17.89 0.04 4.77
C GLU A 15 18.18 0.78 3.45
N HIS A 16 19.43 1.24 3.27
CA HIS A 16 19.83 2.03 2.11
C HIS A 16 20.68 1.25 1.09
N SER A 17 20.63 -0.07 1.11
CA SER A 17 21.40 -0.90 0.17
C SER A 17 20.63 -1.25 -1.12
N ASP A 18 19.37 -0.91 -1.23
CA ASP A 18 18.50 -1.15 -2.39
C ASP A 18 18.97 -0.43 -3.66
N TRP A 19 19.56 0.76 -3.53
CA TRP A 19 20.14 1.52 -4.64
C TRP A 19 21.28 0.78 -5.35
N ALA A 20 21.97 -0.13 -4.67
CA ALA A 20 23.09 -0.90 -5.24
C ALA A 20 22.67 -1.70 -6.48
N GLY A 21 21.43 -2.21 -6.52
CA GLY A 21 20.91 -2.93 -7.67
C GLY A 21 20.91 -2.12 -8.97
N HIS A 22 20.54 -0.84 -8.89
CA HIS A 22 20.56 0.05 -10.05
C HIS A 22 22.00 0.34 -10.52
N TYR A 23 22.91 0.68 -9.61
CA TYR A 23 24.30 1.01 -9.97
C TYR A 23 25.07 -0.20 -10.47
N ARG A 24 24.72 -1.42 -10.07
CA ARG A 24 25.33 -2.66 -10.60
C ARG A 24 25.05 -2.89 -12.08
N THR A 25 24.00 -2.33 -12.63
CA THR A 25 23.76 -2.38 -14.09
C THR A 25 24.79 -1.57 -14.89
N MET A 26 25.42 -0.60 -14.24
CA MET A 26 26.44 0.27 -14.82
C MET A 26 27.87 -0.11 -14.42
N ASN A 27 28.04 -0.74 -13.25
CA ASN A 27 29.33 -1.18 -12.73
C ASN A 27 29.19 -2.51 -11.97
N ALA A 28 29.74 -3.58 -12.55
CA ALA A 28 29.69 -4.93 -12.01
C ALA A 28 30.52 -5.11 -10.71
N ASP A 29 31.47 -4.22 -10.44
CA ASP A 29 32.30 -4.28 -9.23
C ASP A 29 31.55 -3.83 -7.97
N ILE A 30 30.37 -3.23 -8.12
CA ILE A 30 29.53 -2.85 -6.97
C ILE A 30 28.95 -4.12 -6.33
N VAL A 31 29.23 -4.31 -5.06
CA VAL A 31 28.69 -5.43 -4.27
C VAL A 31 27.17 -5.33 -4.19
N ALA A 32 26.49 -6.47 -4.25
CA ALA A 32 25.03 -6.52 -4.10
C ALA A 32 24.62 -5.98 -2.72
N GLY A 33 23.61 -5.12 -2.72
CA GLY A 33 22.97 -4.72 -1.47
C GLY A 33 22.24 -5.90 -0.82
N ALA A 34 22.19 -5.91 0.50
CA ALA A 34 21.43 -6.88 1.28
C ALA A 34 20.70 -6.18 2.43
N ALA A 35 19.50 -6.62 2.74
CA ALA A 35 18.71 -6.10 3.84
C ALA A 35 18.10 -7.25 4.66
N ILE A 36 17.99 -7.04 5.96
CA ILE A 36 17.26 -7.92 6.88
C ILE A 36 16.03 -7.17 7.33
N VAL A 37 14.86 -7.70 6.97
CA VAL A 37 13.57 -7.10 7.29
C VAL A 37 12.71 -8.07 8.08
N THR A 38 11.85 -7.54 8.95
CA THR A 38 10.85 -8.31 9.69
C THR A 38 9.50 -7.61 9.67
N GLY A 39 8.43 -8.39 9.75
CA GLY A 39 7.11 -7.88 10.10
C GLY A 39 7.05 -7.57 11.58
N ILE A 40 6.20 -6.61 11.94
CA ILE A 40 5.95 -6.21 13.34
C ILE A 40 4.48 -6.46 13.70
N GLU A 41 4.16 -6.44 15.00
CA GLU A 41 2.79 -6.64 15.47
C GLU A 41 1.87 -5.45 15.15
N GLN A 42 2.44 -4.27 14.97
CA GLN A 42 1.72 -3.10 14.49
C GLN A 42 1.36 -3.28 13.02
N GLY A 43 0.15 -2.88 12.66
CA GLY A 43 -0.35 -3.07 11.30
C GLY A 43 -1.68 -2.38 11.04
N ILE A 44 -2.26 -2.74 9.91
CA ILE A 44 -3.56 -2.26 9.46
C ILE A 44 -4.55 -3.41 9.52
N TYR A 45 -5.66 -3.20 10.22
CA TYR A 45 -6.78 -4.11 10.31
C TYR A 45 -7.92 -3.60 9.45
N ALA A 46 -8.38 -4.38 8.49
CA ALA A 46 -9.43 -3.99 7.57
C ALA A 46 -10.46 -5.09 7.36
N GLU A 47 -11.65 -4.68 7.01
CA GLU A 47 -12.73 -5.52 6.51
C GLU A 47 -12.87 -5.30 5.00
N ILE A 48 -13.02 -6.41 4.27
CA ILE A 48 -13.03 -6.42 2.82
C ILE A 48 -14.36 -7.00 2.34
N GLU A 49 -14.96 -6.34 1.38
CA GLU A 49 -16.16 -6.85 0.69
C GLU A 49 -16.14 -6.49 -0.81
N LYS A 50 -16.88 -7.24 -1.60
CA LYS A 50 -17.06 -6.93 -3.03
C LYS A 50 -17.82 -5.61 -3.18
N SER A 51 -17.42 -4.80 -4.15
CA SER A 51 -18.04 -3.52 -4.48
C SER A 51 -18.03 -3.33 -5.99
N PRO A 52 -18.97 -2.57 -6.56
CA PRO A 52 -18.92 -2.20 -7.99
C PRO A 52 -17.79 -1.18 -8.29
N VAL A 53 -17.24 -0.56 -7.27
CA VAL A 53 -16.19 0.47 -7.36
C VAL A 53 -15.03 0.15 -6.43
N PHE A 54 -13.89 0.78 -6.65
CA PHE A 54 -12.80 0.81 -5.68
C PHE A 54 -13.15 1.83 -4.60
N LYS A 55 -13.33 1.37 -3.36
CA LYS A 55 -13.73 2.21 -2.23
C LYS A 55 -12.84 1.97 -1.03
N LEU A 56 -12.42 3.05 -0.38
CA LEU A 56 -11.65 3.06 0.85
C LEU A 56 -12.37 3.91 1.89
N THR A 57 -12.61 3.35 3.07
CA THR A 57 -13.19 4.05 4.22
C THR A 57 -12.42 3.72 5.48
N SER A 58 -12.50 4.57 6.50
CA SER A 58 -11.80 4.33 7.76
C SER A 58 -12.59 4.82 8.97
N ASP A 59 -12.67 3.98 10.00
CA ASP A 59 -13.10 4.37 11.35
C ASP A 59 -11.89 4.52 12.30
N ALA A 60 -10.66 4.37 11.79
CA ALA A 60 -9.45 4.43 12.62
C ALA A 60 -9.20 5.87 13.10
N PRO A 61 -9.22 6.13 14.42
CA PRO A 61 -9.00 7.49 14.96
C PRO A 61 -7.64 8.08 14.57
N GLU A 62 -6.64 7.22 14.37
CA GLU A 62 -5.29 7.62 13.96
C GLU A 62 -5.24 8.25 12.56
N MET A 63 -6.32 8.08 11.80
CA MET A 63 -6.48 8.60 10.44
C MET A 63 -7.35 9.88 10.41
N GLU A 64 -7.91 10.28 11.55
CA GLU A 64 -8.78 11.45 11.63
C GLU A 64 -8.05 12.73 11.18
N GLY A 65 -8.69 13.49 10.29
CA GLY A 65 -8.11 14.69 9.70
C GLY A 65 -7.07 14.44 8.57
N LEU A 66 -6.59 13.21 8.42
CA LEU A 66 -5.67 12.82 7.34
C LEU A 66 -6.36 12.03 6.23
N TRP A 67 -7.47 11.41 6.56
CA TRP A 67 -8.21 10.50 5.70
C TRP A 67 -9.67 10.94 5.59
N HIS A 68 -10.19 10.90 4.42
CA HIS A 68 -11.62 11.00 4.13
C HIS A 68 -12.02 9.84 3.23
N ASP A 69 -13.29 9.50 3.19
CA ASP A 69 -13.81 8.44 2.35
C ASP A 69 -13.44 8.70 0.89
N PHE A 70 -12.92 7.68 0.25
CA PHE A 70 -12.51 7.72 -1.13
C PHE A 70 -13.26 6.67 -1.95
N SER A 71 -13.69 7.05 -3.16
CA SER A 71 -14.31 6.13 -4.11
C SER A 71 -13.91 6.51 -5.54
N CYS A 72 -13.61 5.50 -6.34
CA CYS A 72 -13.24 5.64 -7.74
C CYS A 72 -13.82 4.47 -8.54
N ARG A 73 -14.23 4.69 -9.78
CA ARG A 73 -14.65 3.60 -10.65
C ARG A 73 -13.50 2.64 -10.87
N MET A 74 -13.80 1.33 -10.88
CA MET A 74 -12.80 0.29 -11.14
C MET A 74 -12.54 0.19 -12.66
N GLN A 75 -12.01 1.29 -13.22
CA GLN A 75 -11.66 1.44 -14.62
C GLN A 75 -10.23 1.96 -14.72
N GLU A 76 -9.48 1.46 -15.69
CA GLU A 76 -8.05 1.76 -15.84
C GLU A 76 -7.76 3.26 -15.93
N GLN A 77 -8.52 3.99 -16.75
CA GLN A 77 -8.33 5.43 -16.95
C GLN A 77 -8.56 6.23 -15.66
N ASP A 78 -9.62 5.91 -14.90
CA ASP A 78 -9.96 6.61 -13.66
C ASP A 78 -8.91 6.34 -12.58
N LEU A 79 -8.50 5.09 -12.41
CA LEU A 79 -7.48 4.69 -11.45
C LEU A 79 -6.12 5.31 -11.80
N LYS A 80 -5.71 5.29 -13.07
CA LYS A 80 -4.45 5.93 -13.53
C LYS A 80 -4.49 7.46 -13.36
N HIS A 81 -5.64 8.09 -13.53
CA HIS A 81 -5.81 9.52 -13.28
C HIS A 81 -5.54 9.84 -11.81
N VAL A 82 -6.16 9.12 -10.87
CA VAL A 82 -5.93 9.29 -9.44
C VAL A 82 -4.48 8.96 -9.07
N ALA A 83 -3.90 7.89 -9.62
CA ALA A 83 -2.52 7.51 -9.36
C ALA A 83 -1.50 8.61 -9.72
N ARG A 84 -1.80 9.42 -10.72
CA ARG A 84 -0.94 10.53 -11.19
C ARG A 84 -1.24 11.87 -10.51
N SER A 85 -2.30 11.96 -9.73
CA SER A 85 -2.76 13.23 -9.13
C SER A 85 -1.87 13.75 -7.99
N GLY A 86 -0.97 12.92 -7.45
CA GLY A 86 -0.20 13.24 -6.24
C GLY A 86 -1.05 13.31 -4.97
N SER A 87 -2.33 12.91 -5.03
CA SER A 87 -3.22 12.86 -3.87
C SER A 87 -2.77 11.80 -2.86
N PHE A 88 -3.31 11.86 -1.66
CA PHE A 88 -3.06 10.83 -0.63
C PHE A 88 -3.36 9.40 -1.11
N PHE A 89 -4.35 9.25 -1.99
CA PHE A 89 -4.80 7.95 -2.51
C PHE A 89 -4.05 7.47 -3.76
N CYS A 90 -3.06 8.21 -4.24
CA CYS A 90 -2.35 7.88 -5.49
C CYS A 90 -1.71 6.48 -5.45
N TYR A 91 -1.14 6.08 -4.33
CA TYR A 91 -0.56 4.73 -4.16
C TYR A 91 -1.63 3.64 -4.20
N CYS A 92 -2.76 3.85 -3.53
CA CYS A 92 -3.88 2.90 -3.51
C CYS A 92 -4.46 2.70 -4.91
N ALA A 93 -4.70 3.80 -5.63
CA ALA A 93 -5.21 3.77 -7.00
C ALA A 93 -4.20 3.15 -7.97
N GLY A 94 -2.91 3.40 -7.78
CA GLY A 94 -1.84 2.79 -8.57
C GLY A 94 -1.82 1.27 -8.42
N VAL A 95 -1.89 0.76 -7.19
CA VAL A 95 -1.98 -0.68 -6.95
C VAL A 95 -3.27 -1.27 -7.51
N ALA A 96 -4.42 -0.62 -7.29
CA ALA A 96 -5.70 -1.09 -7.84
C ALA A 96 -5.68 -1.14 -9.38
N SER A 97 -5.08 -0.14 -10.04
CA SER A 97 -4.89 -0.12 -11.50
C SER A 97 -4.04 -1.30 -11.97
N TYR A 98 -2.93 -1.56 -11.27
CA TYR A 98 -2.05 -2.70 -11.59
C TYR A 98 -2.77 -4.04 -11.42
N MET A 99 -3.52 -4.22 -10.33
CA MET A 99 -4.29 -5.43 -10.07
C MET A 99 -5.39 -5.64 -11.12
N LEU A 100 -6.07 -4.57 -11.55
CA LEU A 100 -7.06 -4.63 -12.62
C LEU A 100 -6.43 -5.08 -13.95
N GLU A 101 -5.29 -4.50 -14.32
CA GLU A 101 -4.60 -4.77 -15.58
C GLU A 101 -4.08 -6.21 -15.67
N TRP A 102 -3.46 -6.71 -14.60
CA TRP A 102 -2.77 -8.01 -14.62
C TRP A 102 -3.60 -9.19 -14.12
N TYR A 103 -4.61 -8.95 -13.30
CA TYR A 103 -5.37 -10.03 -12.65
C TYR A 103 -6.87 -9.99 -12.94
N ASN A 104 -7.33 -9.03 -13.74
CA ASN A 104 -8.74 -8.87 -14.14
C ASN A 104 -9.69 -8.92 -12.93
N VAL A 105 -9.35 -8.22 -11.86
CA VAL A 105 -10.13 -8.16 -10.62
C VAL A 105 -11.28 -7.16 -10.73
N GLY A 106 -12.32 -7.35 -9.92
CA GLY A 106 -13.43 -6.41 -9.80
C GLY A 106 -13.18 -5.31 -8.75
N GLY A 107 -14.19 -4.47 -8.53
CA GLY A 107 -14.14 -3.46 -7.49
C GLY A 107 -14.23 -4.06 -6.09
N VAL A 108 -13.68 -3.34 -5.13
CA VAL A 108 -13.57 -3.75 -3.74
C VAL A 108 -13.81 -2.58 -2.81
N HIS A 109 -14.50 -2.82 -1.70
CA HIS A 109 -14.57 -1.91 -0.57
C HIS A 109 -13.63 -2.40 0.52
N ILE A 110 -12.67 -1.58 0.88
CA ILE A 110 -11.73 -1.80 1.96
C ILE A 110 -12.08 -0.82 3.09
N HIS A 111 -12.50 -1.34 4.22
CA HIS A 111 -12.84 -0.56 5.39
C HIS A 111 -11.79 -0.76 6.48
N ILE A 112 -10.99 0.27 6.75
CA ILE A 112 -9.93 0.23 7.76
C ILE A 112 -10.55 0.44 9.13
N LYS A 113 -10.53 -0.60 9.96
CA LYS A 113 -11.08 -0.60 11.32
C LYS A 113 -10.11 -0.03 12.35
N LYS A 114 -8.83 -0.32 12.17
CA LYS A 114 -7.79 0.07 13.11
C LYS A 114 -6.44 0.16 12.39
N MET A 115 -5.66 1.15 12.73
CA MET A 115 -4.29 1.32 12.27
C MET A 115 -3.38 1.56 13.49
N THR A 116 -2.50 0.62 13.79
CA THR A 116 -1.55 0.73 14.90
C THR A 116 -0.15 1.16 14.43
N LEU A 117 0.00 1.39 13.13
CA LEU A 117 1.23 1.94 12.56
C LEU A 117 1.24 3.46 12.72
N PRO A 118 2.25 4.05 13.37
CA PRO A 118 2.39 5.49 13.43
C PRO A 118 2.66 6.03 12.01
N ILE A 119 1.92 7.07 11.63
CA ILE A 119 2.07 7.71 10.33
C ILE A 119 3.38 8.50 10.29
N LYS A 120 4.14 8.40 9.20
CA LYS A 120 5.43 9.10 8.99
C LYS A 120 6.55 8.72 9.97
N SER A 121 6.53 7.55 10.56
CA SER A 121 7.53 7.10 11.56
C SER A 121 8.58 6.12 11.00
N GLY A 122 8.69 5.98 9.68
CA GLY A 122 9.64 5.04 9.08
C GLY A 122 9.22 3.56 9.10
N LEU A 123 8.05 3.23 9.66
CA LEU A 123 7.51 1.86 9.73
C LEU A 123 6.74 1.42 8.48
N SER A 124 6.99 2.09 7.35
CA SER A 124 6.46 1.72 6.02
C SER A 124 4.92 1.70 5.94
N SER A 125 4.23 2.67 6.56
CA SER A 125 2.76 2.75 6.50
C SER A 125 2.22 2.81 5.07
N SER A 126 2.89 3.54 4.17
CA SER A 126 2.52 3.59 2.74
C SER A 126 2.65 2.23 2.06
N ALA A 127 3.70 1.47 2.35
CA ALA A 127 3.87 0.12 1.82
C ALA A 127 2.80 -0.83 2.37
N ALA A 128 2.47 -0.74 3.67
CA ALA A 128 1.42 -1.54 4.28
C ALA A 128 0.04 -1.30 3.63
N ILE A 129 -0.29 -0.05 3.30
CA ILE A 129 -1.52 0.29 2.57
C ILE A 129 -1.49 -0.30 1.15
N CYS A 130 -0.36 -0.24 0.44
CA CYS A 130 -0.23 -0.86 -0.88
C CYS A 130 -0.44 -2.38 -0.81
N VAL A 131 0.16 -3.05 0.17
CA VAL A 131 -0.03 -4.49 0.40
C VAL A 131 -1.48 -4.81 0.77
N LEU A 132 -2.13 -3.96 1.57
CA LEU A 132 -3.54 -4.11 1.91
C LEU A 132 -4.42 -4.12 0.66
N VAL A 133 -4.23 -3.14 -0.25
CA VAL A 133 -4.98 -3.04 -1.51
C VAL A 133 -4.69 -4.25 -2.41
N ALA A 134 -3.43 -4.67 -2.52
CA ALA A 134 -3.06 -5.81 -3.37
C ALA A 134 -3.62 -7.16 -2.86
N ARG A 135 -3.90 -7.29 -1.57
CA ARG A 135 -4.43 -8.51 -0.95
C ARG A 135 -5.96 -8.54 -0.84
N ALA A 136 -6.60 -7.39 -1.01
CA ALA A 136 -8.05 -7.24 -0.91
C ALA A 136 -8.78 -7.85 -2.10
#